data_afd6ff0044be6886b6bc5a59a5d465bc
#
_entry.id   afd6ff0044be6886b6bc5a59a5d465bc
#
_cell.length_a   1.000
_cell.length_b   1.000
_cell.length_c   1.000
_cell.angle_alpha   90.00
_cell.angle_beta   90.00
_cell.angle_gamma   90.00
#
_symmetry.space_group_name_H-M   'P 1'
#
loop_
_entity.id
_entity.type
_entity.pdbx_description
1 polymer ?
#
loop_
_entity_poly.entity_id
_entity_poly.type
_entity_poly.pdbx_seq_one_letter_code
_entity_poly.pdbx_strand_id
1 'polypeptide(L)'
;RHRVICGDCTRPEDRALLLDGNKPEILLTDPPYCSGGSKESQKSTGSIGTERKNGKAPKIANDILSTRGYQNLIRGALTDIPCLYAYIFTDWRMWVYLFDLVEAAGFGVKSEIVWDKGTPGMGVGWRSQHELILFGAKAATHFDGHKGYGNVLSISRSGNELHPTQKPVELLEKLVDNTDFATGVYDPFGGSGTTLAACEAYGQPSYIMELTPAFTDVIVKRYIRITGKTTVRCVRQGRELPREEIAAIFEPD
;
A
#
# COMPACT_ATOMS: atom_id res chain seq x y z
N ARG A 1 -8.75 16.99 -3.02
CA ARG A 1 -9.13 15.72 -3.64
C ARG A 1 -8.66 14.53 -2.81
N HIS A 2 -7.40 14.52 -2.34
CA HIS A 2 -6.88 13.44 -1.51
C HIS A 2 -7.05 13.73 -0.02
N ARG A 3 -7.16 12.67 0.78
CA ARG A 3 -7.16 12.74 2.25
C ARG A 3 -6.09 11.79 2.77
N VAL A 4 -5.32 12.25 3.76
CA VAL A 4 -4.26 11.47 4.40
C VAL A 4 -4.41 11.64 5.91
N ILE A 5 -4.37 10.54 6.67
CA ILE A 5 -4.31 10.60 8.12
C ILE A 5 -3.18 9.73 8.68
N CYS A 6 -2.65 10.14 9.81
CA CYS A 6 -1.86 9.26 10.68
C CYS A 6 -2.83 8.51 11.60
N GLY A 7 -2.94 7.19 11.41
CA GLY A 7 -3.92 6.38 12.12
C GLY A 7 -3.66 4.88 12.00
N ASP A 8 -4.48 4.09 12.71
CA ASP A 8 -4.46 2.64 12.68
C ASP A 8 -5.64 2.10 11.88
N CYS A 9 -5.36 1.43 10.77
CA CYS A 9 -6.39 0.92 9.86
C CYS A 9 -7.29 -0.17 10.49
N THR A 10 -6.90 -0.76 11.60
CA THR A 10 -7.73 -1.72 12.32
C THR A 10 -8.78 -1.05 13.21
N ARG A 11 -8.68 0.27 13.41
CA ARG A 11 -9.60 1.06 14.24
C ARG A 11 -10.72 1.66 13.40
N PRO A 12 -11.99 1.35 13.67
CA PRO A 12 -13.12 1.91 12.93
C PRO A 12 -13.19 3.43 12.97
N GLU A 13 -12.78 4.03 14.10
CA GLU A 13 -12.82 5.48 14.31
C GLU A 13 -11.86 6.20 13.35
N ASP A 14 -10.64 5.66 13.18
CA ASP A 14 -9.65 6.25 12.29
C ASP A 14 -10.09 6.11 10.84
N ARG A 15 -10.69 4.96 10.45
CA ARG A 15 -11.29 4.80 9.12
C ARG A 15 -12.44 5.77 8.87
N ALA A 16 -13.35 5.93 9.85
CA ALA A 16 -14.46 6.88 9.74
C ALA A 16 -13.96 8.32 9.56
N LEU A 17 -12.94 8.71 10.32
CA LEU A 17 -12.29 10.02 10.21
C LEU A 17 -11.66 10.22 8.82
N LEU A 18 -10.95 9.23 8.29
CA LEU A 18 -10.34 9.30 6.97
C LEU A 18 -11.40 9.43 5.87
N LEU A 19 -12.38 8.55 5.90
CA LEU A 19 -13.37 8.46 4.83
C LEU A 19 -14.37 9.61 4.87
N ASP A 20 -14.74 10.11 6.05
CA ASP A 20 -15.63 11.27 6.23
C ASP A 20 -16.91 11.16 5.36
N GLY A 21 -17.55 9.99 5.39
CA GLY A 21 -18.72 9.67 4.60
C GLY A 21 -18.48 9.32 3.12
N ASN A 22 -17.25 9.46 2.62
CA ASN A 22 -16.90 9.04 1.26
C ASN A 22 -16.82 7.52 1.16
N LYS A 23 -17.08 6.99 -0.03
CA LYS A 23 -17.11 5.55 -0.32
C LYS A 23 -16.20 5.21 -1.50
N PRO A 24 -14.87 5.21 -1.30
CA PRO A 24 -13.95 4.76 -2.37
C PRO A 24 -14.26 3.31 -2.74
N GLU A 25 -14.32 3.03 -4.04
CA GLU A 25 -14.67 1.71 -4.53
C GLU A 25 -13.47 0.79 -4.70
N ILE A 26 -12.26 1.34 -4.77
CA ILE A 26 -11.03 0.57 -4.95
C ILE A 26 -10.26 0.49 -3.64
N LEU A 27 -9.93 -0.71 -3.19
CA LEU A 27 -8.85 -0.97 -2.23
C LEU A 27 -7.58 -1.24 -3.03
N LEU A 28 -6.58 -0.40 -2.90
CA LEU A 28 -5.25 -0.60 -3.52
C LEU A 28 -4.20 -0.41 -2.44
N THR A 29 -3.54 -1.50 -2.02
CA THR A 29 -2.73 -1.45 -0.81
C THR A 29 -1.58 -2.46 -0.78
N ASP A 30 -0.50 -2.09 -0.08
CA ASP A 30 0.71 -2.87 0.12
C ASP A 30 0.96 -3.09 1.64
N PRO A 31 0.26 -4.05 2.26
CA PRO A 31 0.44 -4.33 3.69
C PRO A 31 1.82 -4.95 3.98
N PRO A 32 2.32 -4.88 5.22
CA PRO A 32 3.52 -5.60 5.62
C PRO A 32 3.29 -7.11 5.48
N TYR A 33 4.14 -7.79 4.68
CA TYR A 33 3.94 -9.23 4.40
C TYR A 33 4.25 -10.14 5.59
N CYS A 34 5.05 -9.64 6.56
CA CYS A 34 5.46 -10.43 7.73
C CYS A 34 6.12 -11.77 7.40
N SER A 35 6.61 -11.92 6.18
CA SER A 35 7.29 -13.12 5.68
C SER A 35 8.81 -13.05 5.84
N GLY A 36 9.30 -11.93 6.36
CA GLY A 36 10.73 -11.66 6.51
C GLY A 36 11.47 -12.61 7.45
N GLY A 37 12.80 -12.71 7.28
CA GLY A 37 13.69 -13.68 7.89
C GLY A 37 13.85 -13.68 9.42
N SER A 38 12.94 -13.09 10.18
CA SER A 38 12.92 -13.16 11.64
C SER A 38 12.21 -14.40 12.19
N LYS A 39 11.52 -15.18 11.34
CA LYS A 39 10.92 -16.45 11.76
C LYS A 39 12.02 -17.48 11.99
N GLU A 40 12.02 -18.11 13.15
CA GLU A 40 13.04 -19.09 13.57
C GLU A 40 13.22 -20.24 12.58
N SER A 41 12.15 -20.67 11.93
CA SER A 41 12.16 -21.67 10.84
C SER A 41 12.92 -21.23 9.57
N GLN A 42 13.19 -19.94 9.42
CA GLN A 42 13.96 -19.40 8.29
C GLN A 42 15.44 -19.21 8.62
N LYS A 43 15.79 -19.19 9.90
CA LYS A 43 17.20 -19.11 10.35
C LYS A 43 17.98 -20.41 10.15
N SER A 44 17.29 -21.53 9.96
CA SER A 44 17.92 -22.86 9.87
C SER A 44 18.43 -23.24 8.47
N THR A 45 18.13 -22.50 7.44
CA THR A 45 18.58 -22.75 6.07
C THR A 45 19.78 -21.90 5.70
N GLY A 46 20.89 -22.06 6.43
CA GLY A 46 22.17 -21.46 6.07
C GLY A 46 22.15 -19.94 6.01
N SER A 47 23.13 -19.31 6.60
CA SER A 47 23.37 -17.87 6.61
C SER A 47 23.34 -17.24 5.21
N ILE A 48 22.17 -16.88 4.73
CA ILE A 48 21.99 -16.11 3.50
C ILE A 48 21.55 -14.68 3.84
N GLY A 49 21.94 -14.19 4.97
CA GLY A 49 21.84 -12.80 5.34
C GLY A 49 23.23 -12.24 5.50
N THR A 50 23.70 -11.50 4.52
CA THR A 50 24.74 -10.53 4.82
C THR A 50 24.15 -9.58 5.85
N GLU A 51 24.60 -9.68 7.10
CA GLU A 51 24.43 -8.60 8.06
C GLU A 51 24.89 -7.32 7.37
N ARG A 52 23.96 -6.41 7.10
CA ARG A 52 24.33 -5.09 6.62
C ARG A 52 25.16 -4.43 7.71
N LYS A 53 26.47 -4.45 7.55
CA LYS A 53 27.39 -3.61 8.30
C LYS A 53 26.99 -2.16 8.00
N ASN A 54 26.58 -1.45 9.04
CA ASN A 54 26.32 -0.02 9.06
C ASN A 54 24.99 0.46 8.42
N GLY A 55 24.05 0.80 9.28
CA GLY A 55 22.83 1.54 8.99
C GLY A 55 21.59 0.74 9.37
N LYS A 56 20.94 1.11 10.45
CA LYS A 56 19.62 0.62 10.82
C LYS A 56 18.64 1.12 9.76
N ALA A 57 18.26 0.25 8.81
CA ALA A 57 17.09 0.55 7.99
C ALA A 57 15.90 0.87 8.92
N PRO A 58 15.09 1.89 8.61
CA PRO A 58 13.91 2.19 9.42
C PRO A 58 13.05 0.93 9.51
N LYS A 59 12.68 0.56 10.74
CA LYS A 59 11.81 -0.59 10.97
C LYS A 59 10.42 -0.25 10.43
N ILE A 60 9.94 -1.06 9.50
CA ILE A 60 8.54 -0.96 9.05
C ILE A 60 7.67 -1.46 10.21
N ALA A 61 6.69 -0.66 10.58
CA ALA A 61 5.72 -1.05 11.61
C ALA A 61 5.03 -2.35 11.18
N ASN A 62 4.86 -3.27 12.13
CA ASN A 62 4.19 -4.57 11.93
C ASN A 62 4.87 -5.58 10.97
N ASP A 63 6.05 -5.32 10.43
CA ASP A 63 6.72 -6.24 9.48
C ASP A 63 7.28 -7.52 10.14
N ILE A 64 7.31 -7.60 11.46
CA ILE A 64 7.82 -8.74 12.24
C ILE A 64 6.72 -9.55 12.93
N LEU A 65 5.46 -9.38 12.55
CA LEU A 65 4.34 -10.12 13.14
C LEU A 65 4.47 -11.63 12.82
N SER A 66 3.93 -12.44 13.72
CA SER A 66 3.66 -13.85 13.41
C SER A 66 2.61 -13.97 12.30
N THR A 67 2.47 -15.17 11.71
CA THR A 67 1.41 -15.43 10.72
C THR A 67 0.01 -15.11 11.27
N ARG A 68 -0.24 -15.42 12.55
CA ARG A 68 -1.50 -15.05 13.22
C ARG A 68 -1.65 -13.52 13.37
N GLY A 69 -0.55 -12.83 13.70
CA GLY A 69 -0.53 -11.36 13.79
C GLY A 69 -0.84 -10.72 12.44
N TYR A 70 -0.25 -11.22 11.36
CA TYR A 70 -0.56 -10.81 10.00
C TYR A 70 -2.05 -11.01 9.68
N GLN A 71 -2.60 -12.21 9.95
CA GLN A 71 -4.01 -12.50 9.69
C GLN A 71 -4.95 -11.56 10.45
N ASN A 72 -4.63 -11.24 11.70
CA ASN A 72 -5.43 -10.31 12.51
C ASN A 72 -5.35 -8.88 11.95
N LEU A 73 -4.17 -8.44 11.53
CA LEU A 73 -3.96 -7.13 10.91
C LEU A 73 -4.79 -6.99 9.63
N ILE A 74 -4.66 -7.94 8.71
CA ILE A 74 -5.38 -7.91 7.43
C ILE A 74 -6.90 -8.00 7.66
N ARG A 75 -7.36 -8.89 8.54
CA ARG A 75 -8.78 -8.98 8.89
C ARG A 75 -9.30 -7.64 9.40
N GLY A 76 -8.60 -7.00 10.34
CA GLY A 76 -8.97 -5.68 10.86
C GLY A 76 -9.02 -4.61 9.78
N ALA A 77 -8.04 -4.59 8.87
CA ALA A 77 -7.97 -3.62 7.78
C ALA A 77 -9.09 -3.81 6.73
N LEU A 78 -9.57 -5.05 6.51
CA LEU A 78 -10.61 -5.38 5.54
C LEU A 78 -12.04 -5.32 6.14
N THR A 79 -12.20 -5.19 7.45
CA THR A 79 -13.51 -5.16 8.10
C THR A 79 -14.27 -3.88 7.74
N ASP A 80 -15.51 -4.02 7.26
CA ASP A 80 -16.47 -2.93 7.02
C ASP A 80 -15.93 -1.80 6.10
N ILE A 81 -15.10 -2.14 5.12
CA ILE A 81 -14.65 -1.19 4.11
C ILE A 81 -15.66 -1.05 2.97
N PRO A 82 -15.84 0.16 2.41
CA PRO A 82 -16.83 0.40 1.36
C PRO A 82 -16.40 -0.14 -0.01
N CYS A 83 -15.16 -0.61 -0.15
CA CYS A 83 -14.57 -0.98 -1.43
C CYS A 83 -15.29 -2.16 -2.10
N LEU A 84 -15.36 -2.10 -3.42
CA LEU A 84 -15.96 -3.10 -4.30
C LEU A 84 -14.89 -3.92 -5.03
N TYR A 85 -13.74 -3.31 -5.29
CA TYR A 85 -12.58 -3.93 -5.94
C TYR A 85 -11.38 -3.89 -5.00
N ALA A 86 -10.54 -4.91 -5.04
CA ALA A 86 -9.37 -5.02 -4.19
C ALA A 86 -8.13 -5.42 -4.99
N TYR A 87 -7.07 -4.61 -4.88
CA TYR A 87 -5.72 -4.95 -5.29
C TYR A 87 -4.84 -4.95 -4.05
N ILE A 88 -4.38 -6.13 -3.63
CA ILE A 88 -3.61 -6.28 -2.41
C ILE A 88 -2.27 -6.95 -2.74
N PHE A 89 -1.20 -6.21 -2.51
CA PHE A 89 0.16 -6.74 -2.70
C PHE A 89 0.49 -7.81 -1.66
N THR A 90 1.25 -8.80 -2.08
CA THR A 90 1.70 -9.88 -1.20
C THR A 90 2.91 -10.61 -1.79
N ASP A 91 3.50 -11.51 -1.01
CA ASP A 91 4.46 -12.47 -1.52
C ASP A 91 3.86 -13.89 -1.59
N TRP A 92 4.57 -14.79 -2.24
CA TRP A 92 4.13 -16.18 -2.44
C TRP A 92 3.87 -16.96 -1.15
N ARG A 93 4.55 -16.59 -0.02
CA ARG A 93 4.39 -17.27 1.28
C ARG A 93 3.08 -16.91 1.94
N MET A 94 2.66 -15.67 1.75
CA MET A 94 1.46 -15.13 2.41
C MET A 94 0.22 -15.23 1.52
N TRP A 95 0.38 -15.61 0.26
CA TRP A 95 -0.71 -15.72 -0.72
C TRP A 95 -1.89 -16.54 -0.21
N VAL A 96 -1.64 -17.75 0.30
CA VAL A 96 -2.71 -18.65 0.76
C VAL A 96 -3.52 -18.05 1.93
N TYR A 97 -2.87 -17.32 2.83
CA TYR A 97 -3.55 -16.67 3.94
C TYR A 97 -4.32 -15.43 3.49
N LEU A 98 -3.75 -14.67 2.57
CA LEU A 98 -4.41 -13.48 2.03
C LEU A 98 -5.65 -13.87 1.23
N PHE A 99 -5.58 -14.92 0.42
CA PHE A 99 -6.70 -15.44 -0.37
C PHE A 99 -7.91 -15.71 0.54
N ASP A 100 -7.73 -16.50 1.57
CA ASP A 100 -8.79 -16.84 2.53
C ASP A 100 -9.36 -15.60 3.24
N LEU A 101 -8.51 -14.66 3.65
CA LEU A 101 -8.94 -13.43 4.32
C LEU A 101 -9.75 -12.50 3.41
N VAL A 102 -9.38 -12.42 2.15
CA VAL A 102 -10.08 -11.58 1.16
C VAL A 102 -11.45 -12.16 0.83
N GLU A 103 -11.55 -13.49 0.69
CA GLU A 103 -12.85 -14.16 0.50
C GLU A 103 -13.73 -14.02 1.75
N ALA A 104 -13.16 -14.17 2.94
CA ALA A 104 -13.88 -13.96 4.20
C ALA A 104 -14.38 -12.51 4.39
N ALA A 105 -13.72 -11.54 3.74
CA ALA A 105 -14.16 -10.13 3.71
C ALA A 105 -15.21 -9.84 2.62
N GLY A 106 -15.67 -10.87 1.90
CA GLY A 106 -16.74 -10.80 0.90
C GLY A 106 -16.28 -10.42 -0.51
N PHE A 107 -14.97 -10.42 -0.78
CA PHE A 107 -14.45 -10.29 -2.13
C PHE A 107 -14.22 -11.68 -2.73
N GLY A 108 -14.81 -11.97 -3.89
CA GLY A 108 -14.39 -13.15 -4.67
C GLY A 108 -13.05 -12.87 -5.34
N VAL A 109 -12.05 -13.71 -5.10
CA VAL A 109 -10.74 -13.62 -5.77
C VAL A 109 -10.91 -13.91 -7.25
N LYS A 110 -10.47 -13.02 -8.12
CA LYS A 110 -10.66 -13.08 -9.57
C LYS A 110 -9.37 -13.40 -10.34
N SER A 111 -8.24 -12.90 -9.86
CA SER A 111 -6.96 -13.09 -10.53
C SER A 111 -5.80 -12.94 -9.56
N GLU A 112 -4.74 -13.68 -9.82
CA GLU A 112 -3.38 -13.40 -9.37
C GLU A 112 -2.71 -12.53 -10.43
N ILE A 113 -2.23 -11.35 -10.04
CA ILE A 113 -1.41 -10.49 -10.89
C ILE A 113 0.04 -10.63 -10.43
N VAL A 114 0.92 -10.91 -11.38
CA VAL A 114 2.36 -11.07 -11.12
C VAL A 114 3.08 -9.78 -11.50
N TRP A 115 3.70 -9.13 -10.54
CA TRP A 115 4.66 -8.07 -10.83
C TRP A 115 6.05 -8.67 -11.01
N ASP A 116 6.47 -8.84 -12.26
CA ASP A 116 7.83 -9.24 -12.62
C ASP A 116 8.77 -8.03 -12.59
N LYS A 117 9.77 -8.09 -11.73
CA LYS A 117 10.76 -7.01 -11.51
C LYS A 117 11.91 -7.04 -12.53
N GLY A 118 11.91 -8.00 -13.45
CA GLY A 118 12.94 -8.19 -14.47
C GLY A 118 14.26 -8.76 -13.96
N THR A 119 14.59 -8.56 -12.67
CA THR A 119 15.84 -9.01 -12.07
C THR A 119 15.60 -9.78 -10.78
N PRO A 120 16.24 -10.95 -10.60
CA PRO A 120 16.13 -11.72 -9.36
C PRO A 120 16.67 -10.94 -8.16
N GLY A 121 16.03 -11.11 -7.01
CA GLY A 121 16.51 -10.60 -5.74
C GLY A 121 17.85 -11.23 -5.31
N MET A 122 18.38 -10.77 -4.17
CA MET A 122 19.56 -11.39 -3.56
C MET A 122 19.24 -12.80 -3.04
N GLY A 123 20.26 -13.64 -2.94
CA GLY A 123 20.14 -14.99 -2.41
C GLY A 123 20.80 -16.05 -3.29
N VAL A 124 20.58 -17.32 -2.96
CA VAL A 124 21.06 -18.49 -3.72
C VAL A 124 19.89 -19.38 -4.12
N GLY A 125 20.08 -20.25 -5.09
CA GLY A 125 19.03 -21.13 -5.60
C GLY A 125 18.00 -20.36 -6.42
N TRP A 126 16.72 -20.65 -6.22
CA TRP A 126 15.61 -19.97 -6.86
C TRP A 126 15.33 -18.61 -6.21
N ARG A 127 15.84 -17.55 -6.80
CA ARG A 127 15.72 -16.18 -6.29
C ARG A 127 14.42 -15.54 -6.75
N SER A 128 13.67 -14.97 -5.80
CA SER A 128 12.40 -14.29 -6.12
C SER A 128 12.65 -13.08 -7.02
N GLN A 129 12.04 -13.11 -8.20
CA GLN A 129 12.06 -12.04 -9.20
C GLN A 129 10.76 -11.25 -9.22
N HIS A 130 9.71 -11.76 -8.61
CA HIS A 130 8.37 -11.21 -8.65
C HIS A 130 7.78 -10.96 -7.27
N GLU A 131 6.73 -10.19 -7.24
CA GLU A 131 5.73 -10.11 -6.17
C GLU A 131 4.34 -10.37 -6.77
N LEU A 132 3.39 -10.69 -5.91
CA LEU A 132 2.03 -10.99 -6.30
C LEU A 132 1.10 -9.86 -5.88
N ILE A 133 0.03 -9.66 -6.66
CA ILE A 133 -1.06 -8.77 -6.32
C ILE A 133 -2.34 -9.57 -6.46
N LEU A 134 -3.09 -9.69 -5.37
CA LEU A 134 -4.38 -10.32 -5.39
C LEU A 134 -5.39 -9.32 -5.95
N PHE A 135 -6.12 -9.71 -7.00
CA PHE A 135 -7.27 -8.97 -7.49
C PHE A 135 -8.56 -9.67 -7.07
N GLY A 136 -9.42 -8.94 -6.38
CA GLY A 136 -10.72 -9.41 -5.94
C GLY A 136 -11.84 -8.40 -6.23
N ALA A 137 -13.08 -8.90 -6.32
CA ALA A 137 -14.25 -8.04 -6.48
C ALA A 137 -15.45 -8.62 -5.73
N LYS A 138 -16.31 -7.75 -5.19
CA LYS A 138 -17.57 -8.18 -4.55
C LYS A 138 -18.56 -8.70 -5.59
N ALA A 139 -19.38 -9.68 -5.22
CA ALA A 139 -20.23 -10.44 -6.15
C ALA A 139 -21.24 -9.59 -6.95
N ALA A 140 -21.65 -8.46 -6.42
CA ALA A 140 -22.62 -7.57 -7.08
C ALA A 140 -21.99 -6.52 -8.03
N THR A 141 -20.67 -6.60 -8.24
CA THR A 141 -19.95 -5.62 -9.06
C THR A 141 -19.85 -6.06 -10.52
N HIS A 142 -20.06 -5.10 -11.41
CA HIS A 142 -19.77 -5.25 -12.83
C HIS A 142 -18.40 -4.64 -13.10
N PHE A 143 -17.49 -5.41 -13.67
CA PHE A 143 -16.18 -4.90 -14.06
C PHE A 143 -16.29 -4.32 -15.48
N ASP A 144 -16.42 -2.99 -15.57
CA ASP A 144 -16.58 -2.28 -16.84
C ASP A 144 -15.25 -1.85 -17.47
N GLY A 145 -14.14 -2.44 -17.01
CA GLY A 145 -12.81 -2.17 -17.55
C GLY A 145 -12.72 -2.53 -19.03
N HIS A 146 -12.32 -1.56 -19.85
CA HIS A 146 -12.19 -1.73 -21.29
C HIS A 146 -10.80 -2.24 -21.71
N LYS A 147 -9.89 -2.37 -20.76
CA LYS A 147 -8.48 -2.69 -21.03
C LYS A 147 -8.19 -4.13 -20.66
N GLY A 148 -8.02 -4.97 -21.65
CA GLY A 148 -7.63 -6.38 -21.50
C GLY A 148 -6.14 -6.48 -21.19
N TYR A 149 -5.70 -6.13 -19.98
CA TYR A 149 -4.31 -6.32 -19.57
C TYR A 149 -4.01 -7.78 -19.22
N GLY A 150 -2.84 -8.26 -19.64
CA GLY A 150 -2.29 -9.51 -19.12
C GLY A 150 -1.99 -9.38 -17.61
N ASN A 151 -2.13 -10.48 -16.89
CA ASN A 151 -1.88 -10.51 -15.46
C ASN A 151 -0.38 -10.64 -15.06
N VAL A 152 0.54 -10.52 -16.00
CA VAL A 152 1.98 -10.44 -15.75
C VAL A 152 2.46 -9.05 -16.18
N LEU A 153 2.88 -8.25 -15.21
CA LEU A 153 3.33 -6.88 -15.40
C LEU A 153 4.85 -6.81 -15.22
N SER A 154 5.58 -6.68 -16.34
CA SER A 154 7.04 -6.55 -16.33
C SER A 154 7.41 -5.07 -16.16
N ILE A 155 7.69 -4.67 -14.92
CA ILE A 155 8.03 -3.29 -14.54
C ILE A 155 9.24 -3.34 -13.61
N SER A 156 10.30 -2.63 -13.97
CA SER A 156 11.52 -2.55 -13.16
C SER A 156 11.27 -1.92 -11.78
N ARG A 157 12.06 -2.31 -10.80
CA ARG A 157 12.03 -1.65 -9.47
C ARG A 157 12.40 -0.17 -9.62
N SER A 158 11.66 0.69 -8.95
CA SER A 158 12.11 2.08 -8.73
C SER A 158 13.24 2.12 -7.71
N GLY A 159 14.05 3.18 -7.73
CA GLY A 159 14.96 3.48 -6.62
C GLY A 159 14.16 3.66 -5.32
N ASN A 160 14.67 3.11 -4.20
CA ASN A 160 14.02 3.21 -2.89
C ASN A 160 14.44 4.53 -2.19
N GLU A 161 14.14 5.67 -2.80
CA GLU A 161 14.56 6.99 -2.31
C GLU A 161 13.78 7.44 -1.07
N LEU A 162 12.47 7.14 -1.04
CA LEU A 162 11.57 7.63 0.01
C LEU A 162 11.18 6.56 1.03
N HIS A 163 11.21 5.28 0.65
CA HIS A 163 10.83 4.18 1.52
C HIS A 163 11.56 2.89 1.13
N PRO A 164 11.99 2.05 2.09
CA PRO A 164 12.75 0.82 1.81
C PRO A 164 12.08 -0.18 0.88
N THR A 165 10.76 -0.17 0.82
CA THR A 165 9.95 -1.09 0.01
C THR A 165 9.06 -0.35 -0.98
N GLN A 166 9.48 0.83 -1.45
CA GLN A 166 8.70 1.64 -2.37
C GLN A 166 8.36 0.87 -3.64
N LYS A 167 7.08 0.85 -4.00
CA LYS A 167 6.62 0.30 -5.27
C LYS A 167 6.82 1.32 -6.41
N PRO A 168 7.05 0.89 -7.65
CA PRO A 168 7.04 1.79 -8.81
C PRO A 168 5.67 2.46 -8.98
N VAL A 169 5.66 3.76 -9.26
CA VAL A 169 4.40 4.50 -9.51
C VAL A 169 3.70 3.91 -10.74
N GLU A 170 4.44 3.63 -11.80
CA GLU A 170 3.94 3.01 -13.05
C GLU A 170 3.13 1.73 -12.80
N LEU A 171 3.54 0.91 -11.81
CA LEU A 171 2.82 -0.31 -11.47
C LEU A 171 1.42 0.01 -10.91
N LEU A 172 1.35 0.95 -9.97
CA LEU A 172 0.09 1.34 -9.37
C LEU A 172 -0.79 2.11 -10.36
N GLU A 173 -0.18 2.90 -11.23
CA GLU A 173 -0.87 3.58 -12.34
C GLU A 173 -1.61 2.59 -13.25
N LYS A 174 -0.99 1.46 -13.61
CA LYS A 174 -1.65 0.40 -14.39
C LYS A 174 -2.85 -0.22 -13.67
N LEU A 175 -2.76 -0.40 -12.34
CA LEU A 175 -3.87 -0.94 -11.56
C LEU A 175 -5.02 0.06 -11.45
N VAL A 176 -4.72 1.34 -11.25
CA VAL A 176 -5.71 2.43 -11.24
C VAL A 176 -6.34 2.60 -12.61
N ASP A 177 -5.54 2.56 -13.68
CA ASP A 177 -6.00 2.67 -15.06
C ASP A 177 -6.97 1.55 -15.45
N ASN A 178 -6.74 0.33 -14.96
CA ASN A 178 -7.64 -0.80 -15.23
C ASN A 178 -8.98 -0.73 -14.48
N THR A 179 -9.09 0.15 -13.49
CA THR A 179 -10.29 0.43 -12.69
C THR A 179 -10.65 1.91 -12.70
N ASP A 180 -10.35 2.63 -13.79
CA ASP A 180 -10.57 4.07 -13.92
C ASP A 180 -12.07 4.47 -13.90
N PHE A 181 -12.97 3.52 -14.12
CA PHE A 181 -14.42 3.65 -14.01
C PHE A 181 -14.93 3.72 -12.56
N ALA A 182 -14.15 3.23 -11.59
CA ALA A 182 -14.54 3.22 -10.19
C ALA A 182 -14.17 4.55 -9.49
N THR A 183 -14.86 4.85 -8.39
CA THR A 183 -14.74 6.12 -7.69
C THR A 183 -13.82 6.04 -6.49
N GLY A 184 -12.62 6.62 -6.61
CA GLY A 184 -11.71 6.78 -5.50
C GLY A 184 -11.01 5.50 -5.02
N VAL A 185 -9.87 5.70 -4.40
CA VAL A 185 -8.96 4.65 -3.92
C VAL A 185 -8.77 4.77 -2.41
N TYR A 186 -8.92 3.67 -1.69
CA TYR A 186 -8.57 3.54 -0.27
C TYR A 186 -7.27 2.74 -0.12
N ASP A 187 -6.32 3.29 0.64
CA ASP A 187 -5.07 2.63 0.98
C ASP A 187 -4.83 2.71 2.50
N PRO A 188 -5.07 1.61 3.24
CA PRO A 188 -4.85 1.54 4.69
C PRO A 188 -3.37 1.44 5.11
N PHE A 189 -2.42 1.27 4.17
CA PHE A 189 -0.99 1.11 4.43
C PHE A 189 -0.17 2.03 3.52
N GLY A 190 -0.32 3.35 3.70
CA GLY A 190 0.14 4.38 2.78
C GLY A 190 1.64 4.43 2.49
N GLY A 191 2.48 4.00 3.43
CA GLY A 191 3.93 3.95 3.28
C GLY A 191 4.52 5.30 2.81
N SER A 192 5.13 5.31 1.63
CA SER A 192 5.68 6.53 1.02
C SER A 192 4.71 7.28 0.10
N GLY A 193 3.42 6.90 0.04
CA GLY A 193 2.41 7.58 -0.78
C GLY A 193 2.48 7.27 -2.27
N THR A 194 2.91 6.09 -2.67
CA THR A 194 2.92 5.70 -4.08
C THR A 194 1.52 5.63 -4.66
N THR A 195 0.55 5.15 -3.87
CA THR A 195 -0.87 5.14 -4.23
C THR A 195 -1.40 6.55 -4.50
N LEU A 196 -1.04 7.54 -3.66
CA LEU A 196 -1.42 8.93 -3.89
C LEU A 196 -0.87 9.46 -5.21
N ALA A 197 0.41 9.19 -5.51
CA ALA A 197 1.05 9.64 -6.74
C ALA A 197 0.35 9.06 -7.99
N ALA A 198 0.03 7.77 -7.98
CA ALA A 198 -0.71 7.13 -9.06
C ALA A 198 -2.12 7.71 -9.21
N CYS A 199 -2.84 7.93 -8.11
CA CYS A 199 -4.19 8.52 -8.14
C CYS A 199 -4.18 9.97 -8.63
N GLU A 200 -3.16 10.77 -8.30
CA GLU A 200 -3.04 12.15 -8.80
C GLU A 200 -2.88 12.16 -10.32
N ALA A 201 -2.09 11.24 -10.90
CA ALA A 201 -1.90 11.13 -12.34
C ALA A 201 -3.21 10.85 -13.10
N TYR A 202 -4.11 10.07 -12.53
CA TYR A 202 -5.40 9.70 -13.14
C TYR A 202 -6.58 10.54 -12.66
N GLY A 203 -6.35 11.58 -11.87
CA GLY A 203 -7.43 12.42 -11.37
C GLY A 203 -8.35 11.76 -10.33
N GLN A 204 -7.98 10.58 -9.83
CA GLN A 204 -8.75 9.82 -8.84
C GLN A 204 -8.54 10.37 -7.42
N PRO A 205 -9.59 10.51 -6.60
CA PRO A 205 -9.41 10.80 -5.18
C PRO A 205 -8.79 9.60 -4.45
N SER A 206 -7.89 9.89 -3.49
CA SER A 206 -7.32 8.85 -2.63
C SER A 206 -7.53 9.15 -1.16
N TYR A 207 -7.75 8.08 -0.38
CA TYR A 207 -7.97 8.07 1.06
C TYR A 207 -6.90 7.18 1.68
N ILE A 208 -5.87 7.79 2.26
CA ILE A 208 -4.65 7.09 2.67
C ILE A 208 -4.48 7.16 4.18
N MET A 209 -4.24 6.01 4.78
CA MET A 209 -3.88 5.89 6.18
C MET A 209 -2.45 5.38 6.32
N GLU A 210 -1.70 5.98 7.21
CA GLU A 210 -0.36 5.54 7.55
C GLU A 210 -0.19 5.55 9.08
N LEU A 211 0.35 4.48 9.61
CA LEU A 211 0.52 4.31 11.06
C LEU A 211 1.63 5.21 11.62
N THR A 212 2.67 5.44 10.84
CA THR A 212 3.89 6.13 11.28
C THR A 212 3.82 7.62 10.93
N PRO A 213 3.84 8.53 11.91
CA PRO A 213 3.75 9.97 11.65
C PRO A 213 4.79 10.48 10.65
N ALA A 214 6.02 9.99 10.74
CA ALA A 214 7.09 10.40 9.82
C ALA A 214 6.80 10.02 8.36
N PHE A 215 6.18 8.86 8.11
CA PHE A 215 5.78 8.49 6.75
C PHE A 215 4.52 9.23 6.30
N THR A 216 3.62 9.58 7.22
CA THR A 216 2.49 10.47 6.89
C THR A 216 3.00 11.82 6.35
N ASP A 217 4.02 12.40 6.98
CA ASP A 217 4.67 13.62 6.49
C ASP A 217 5.34 13.42 5.12
N VAL A 218 5.98 12.26 4.89
CA VAL A 218 6.56 11.89 3.58
C VAL A 218 5.50 11.87 2.48
N ILE A 219 4.30 11.33 2.76
CA ILE A 219 3.20 11.31 1.79
C ILE A 219 2.81 12.73 1.37
N VAL A 220 2.66 13.64 2.33
CA VAL A 220 2.30 15.04 2.06
C VAL A 220 3.41 15.78 1.31
N LYS A 221 4.66 15.61 1.72
CA LYS A 221 5.84 16.17 1.01
C LYS A 221 5.89 15.67 -0.44
N ARG A 222 5.65 14.38 -0.65
CA ARG A 222 5.59 13.79 -1.99
C ARG A 222 4.50 14.44 -2.85
N TYR A 223 3.30 14.61 -2.30
CA TYR A 223 2.21 15.30 -3.00
C TYR A 223 2.60 16.72 -3.43
N ILE A 224 3.15 17.51 -2.52
CA ILE A 224 3.61 18.88 -2.81
C ILE A 224 4.68 18.86 -3.90
N ARG A 225 5.66 17.96 -3.80
CA ARG A 225 6.75 17.83 -4.77
C ARG A 225 6.26 17.50 -6.20
N ILE A 226 5.31 16.56 -6.33
CA ILE A 226 4.82 16.16 -7.66
C ILE A 226 3.81 17.12 -8.28
N THR A 227 3.08 17.88 -7.45
CA THR A 227 2.01 18.78 -7.93
C THR A 227 2.40 20.24 -7.93
N GLY A 228 3.42 20.64 -7.17
CA GLY A 228 3.73 22.05 -6.87
C GLY A 228 2.67 22.75 -6.00
N LYS A 229 1.66 22.03 -5.51
CA LYS A 229 0.54 22.61 -4.74
C LYS A 229 0.87 22.63 -3.26
N THR A 230 1.09 23.80 -2.71
CA THR A 230 1.34 24.02 -1.26
C THR A 230 0.07 24.27 -0.45
N THR A 231 -1.09 24.39 -1.10
CA THR A 231 -2.39 24.59 -0.43
C THR A 231 -2.93 23.28 0.15
N VAL A 232 -2.25 22.80 1.20
CA VAL A 232 -2.65 21.62 1.96
C VAL A 232 -3.35 22.09 3.24
N ARG A 233 -4.49 21.48 3.57
CA ARG A 233 -5.12 21.66 4.87
C ARG A 233 -4.58 20.59 5.80
N CYS A 234 -4.04 21.00 6.94
CA CYS A 234 -3.50 20.10 7.94
C CYS A 234 -4.18 20.31 9.29
N VAL A 235 -4.63 19.21 9.91
CA VAL A 235 -5.18 19.21 11.26
C VAL A 235 -4.28 18.33 12.14
N ARG A 236 -3.75 18.89 13.23
CA ARG A 236 -2.91 18.16 14.19
C ARG A 236 -3.50 18.32 15.59
N GLN A 237 -3.79 17.21 16.25
CA GLN A 237 -4.41 17.18 17.58
C GLN A 237 -5.70 18.02 17.68
N GLY A 238 -6.55 17.94 16.65
CA GLY A 238 -7.81 18.69 16.58
C GLY A 238 -7.68 20.17 16.22
N ARG A 239 -6.45 20.72 16.10
CA ARG A 239 -6.19 22.12 15.69
C ARG A 239 -5.81 22.16 14.21
N GLU A 240 -6.47 23.00 13.44
CA GLU A 240 -6.04 23.31 12.08
C GLU A 240 -4.76 24.15 12.12
N LEU A 241 -3.72 23.72 11.41
CA LEU A 241 -2.45 24.42 11.35
C LEU A 241 -2.54 25.63 10.41
N PRO A 242 -1.96 26.78 10.80
CA PRO A 242 -1.84 27.93 9.92
C PRO A 242 -0.89 27.62 8.74
N ARG A 243 -1.05 28.35 7.63
CA ARG A 243 -0.27 28.13 6.41
C ARG A 243 1.24 28.22 6.63
N GLU A 244 1.68 29.10 7.50
CA GLU A 244 3.09 29.30 7.83
C GLU A 244 3.69 28.08 8.52
N GLU A 245 2.95 27.44 9.46
CA GLU A 245 3.37 26.18 10.09
C GLU A 245 3.40 25.04 9.06
N ILE A 246 2.42 24.98 8.16
CA ILE A 246 2.38 23.97 7.09
C ILE A 246 3.58 24.13 6.16
N ALA A 247 3.87 25.35 5.72
CA ALA A 247 5.01 25.66 4.87
C ALA A 247 6.33 25.24 5.55
N ALA A 248 6.53 25.61 6.83
CA ALA A 248 7.73 25.23 7.57
C ALA A 248 7.93 23.70 7.73
N ILE A 249 6.84 22.92 7.75
CA ILE A 249 6.92 21.45 7.84
C ILE A 249 7.21 20.82 6.48
N PHE A 250 6.65 21.36 5.41
CA PHE A 250 6.59 20.72 4.10
C PHE A 250 7.34 21.47 2.99
N GLU A 251 7.99 22.60 3.27
CA GLU A 251 8.85 23.25 2.28
C GLU A 251 9.94 22.26 1.81
N PRO A 252 10.16 22.18 0.51
CA PRO A 252 11.27 21.38 -0.01
C PRO A 252 12.60 22.02 0.43
N ASP A 253 13.50 21.20 1.00
CA ASP A 253 14.90 21.55 1.23
C ASP A 253 15.60 21.92 -0.08
#